data_8f527ac3e223a70c064a677e332444fa
#
_entry.id   8f527ac3e223a70c064a677e332444fa
#
_cell.length_a   1.000
_cell.length_b   1.000
_cell.length_c   1.000
_cell.angle_alpha   90.00
_cell.angle_beta   90.00
_cell.angle_gamma   90.00
#
_symmetry.space_group_name_H-M   'P 1'
#
loop_
_entity.id
_entity.type
_entity.pdbx_description
1 polymer ?
#
loop_
_entity_poly.entity_id
_entity_poly.type
_entity_poly.pdbx_seq_one_letter_code
_entity_poly.pdbx_strand_id
1 'polypeptide(L)'
;MGAGETGSVYKVRRAVHPIRACVTVPGSKSVTNRALFMAAMACGHTVLEGALFSDDSRHFIGSLEALGYNVAVDEVDKRVEIEGLSGKIPNRTGTIDVGSAGTAARFLTAMLALSDGGYTINATPQMQARPMDSLFEALTELGAEFEYFGEKGHLPVKVRGRGCHGVPDKNCSPDNAQNTAFMDTGTGNAGDRPAVVHIDISRSTQFLSALMMAGVLIPEGLDIKITSEKTDGAYIRITSAMMKAFGCNVEYDGHDYHVGAGQRYNTGKYYIEPDISAACYFWAAAAVTGGSVTVRESRYGMMQGDMKFLDVLKKMGCTVNQTGEGIQVDAPDGGILKPVDVDMNDFSDQSMTLAAIAPFAQGTTRIHNVGHIRLQESDRIEAVLTNLRAMNIECGTFTEDGKEGIYICHGIPQPAHIKTFDDHRMAMAFAVTGLAADGIVIENPMCCRKTFENFFDVLEAVLSKN
;
A
#
# COMPACT_ATOMS: atom_id res chain seq x y z
N MET A 1 -9.59 -26.93 14.22
CA MET A 1 -9.09 -26.46 15.51
C MET A 1 -7.57 -26.35 15.41
N GLY A 2 -7.06 -25.22 14.97
CA GLY A 2 -5.64 -24.90 14.96
C GLY A 2 -5.39 -23.94 16.11
N ALA A 3 -4.63 -24.38 17.11
CA ALA A 3 -4.19 -23.53 18.20
C ALA A 3 -3.36 -22.40 17.62
N GLY A 4 -3.83 -21.16 17.77
CA GLY A 4 -3.04 -19.98 17.45
C GLY A 4 -1.78 -19.99 18.33
N GLU A 5 -0.61 -19.85 17.70
CA GLU A 5 0.64 -19.53 18.40
C GLU A 5 0.53 -18.12 19.00
N THR A 6 -0.25 -18.00 20.07
CA THR A 6 -0.32 -16.81 20.90
C THR A 6 0.93 -16.82 21.78
N GLY A 7 1.92 -15.94 21.48
CA GLY A 7 2.96 -15.65 22.44
C GLY A 7 4.37 -15.37 21.94
N SER A 8 4.64 -15.27 20.63
CA SER A 8 5.98 -14.81 20.24
C SER A 8 6.14 -13.31 20.55
N VAL A 9 7.23 -12.96 21.22
CA VAL A 9 7.60 -11.58 21.50
C VAL A 9 9.00 -11.32 20.97
N TYR A 10 9.26 -10.10 20.57
CA TYR A 10 10.60 -9.66 20.18
C TYR A 10 11.09 -8.57 21.14
N LYS A 11 12.19 -8.83 21.82
CA LYS A 11 12.84 -7.82 22.69
C LYS A 11 13.78 -6.99 21.84
N VAL A 12 13.43 -5.70 21.67
CA VAL A 12 14.28 -4.80 20.92
C VAL A 12 15.58 -4.55 21.68
N ARG A 13 16.69 -4.74 21.00
CA ARG A 13 18.02 -4.40 21.54
C ARG A 13 18.29 -2.93 21.30
N ARG A 14 18.56 -2.18 22.39
CA ARG A 14 18.96 -0.80 22.27
C ARG A 14 20.31 -0.66 21.56
N ALA A 15 20.44 0.33 20.70
CA ALA A 15 21.70 0.69 20.07
C ALA A 15 22.67 1.26 21.11
N VAL A 16 23.86 0.67 21.21
CA VAL A 16 24.92 1.14 22.13
C VAL A 16 25.68 2.31 21.51
N HIS A 17 25.77 2.33 20.20
CA HIS A 17 26.42 3.38 19.40
C HIS A 17 25.45 3.92 18.34
N PRO A 18 25.70 5.12 17.79
CA PRO A 18 24.97 5.65 16.66
C PRO A 18 24.96 4.66 15.48
N ILE A 19 23.78 4.32 15.00
CA ILE A 19 23.63 3.36 13.87
C ILE A 19 24.21 3.98 12.60
N ARG A 20 25.15 3.26 11.93
CA ARG A 20 25.68 3.61 10.61
C ARG A 20 25.52 2.43 9.68
N ALA A 21 24.55 2.52 8.74
CA ALA A 21 24.21 1.39 7.91
C ALA A 21 23.78 1.80 6.50
N CYS A 22 23.98 0.86 5.57
CA CYS A 22 23.33 0.89 4.26
C CYS A 22 22.42 -0.33 4.19
N VAL A 23 21.11 -0.11 4.04
CA VAL A 23 20.07 -1.13 4.11
C VAL A 23 19.35 -1.27 2.77
N THR A 24 18.94 -2.51 2.48
CA THR A 24 18.02 -2.81 1.37
C THR A 24 16.65 -3.12 1.97
N VAL A 25 15.62 -2.44 1.50
CA VAL A 25 14.23 -2.70 1.86
C VAL A 25 13.55 -3.52 0.76
N PRO A 26 12.43 -4.20 1.05
CA PRO A 26 11.71 -4.93 0.00
C PRO A 26 11.11 -3.99 -1.04
N GLY A 27 10.63 -4.56 -2.14
CA GLY A 27 9.84 -3.81 -3.14
C GLY A 27 8.54 -3.26 -2.55
N SER A 28 8.05 -2.17 -3.11
CA SER A 28 6.82 -1.53 -2.62
C SER A 28 5.60 -2.43 -2.80
N LYS A 29 4.88 -2.68 -1.69
CA LYS A 29 3.62 -3.44 -1.70
C LYS A 29 2.59 -2.80 -2.63
N SER A 30 2.43 -1.49 -2.52
CA SER A 30 1.44 -0.74 -3.29
C SER A 30 1.72 -0.75 -4.78
N VAL A 31 3.00 -0.73 -5.17
CA VAL A 31 3.44 -0.83 -6.56
C VAL A 31 3.31 -2.28 -7.05
N THR A 32 3.76 -3.28 -6.27
CA THR A 32 3.68 -4.70 -6.63
C THR A 32 2.24 -5.10 -6.96
N ASN A 33 1.27 -4.83 -6.08
CA ASN A 33 -0.11 -5.27 -6.30
C ASN A 33 -0.78 -4.57 -7.49
N ARG A 34 -0.44 -3.32 -7.78
CA ARG A 34 -0.88 -2.62 -9.00
C ARG A 34 -0.24 -3.20 -10.26
N ALA A 35 1.05 -3.50 -10.21
CA ALA A 35 1.77 -4.09 -11.33
C ALA A 35 1.23 -5.50 -11.65
N LEU A 36 0.95 -6.32 -10.64
CA LEU A 36 0.30 -7.63 -10.81
C LEU A 36 -1.07 -7.50 -11.51
N PHE A 37 -1.89 -6.53 -11.08
CA PHE A 37 -3.18 -6.24 -11.72
C PHE A 37 -3.00 -5.87 -13.19
N MET A 38 -2.15 -4.86 -13.48
CA MET A 38 -1.96 -4.34 -14.83
C MET A 38 -1.34 -5.40 -15.76
N ALA A 39 -0.39 -6.19 -15.25
CA ALA A 39 0.21 -7.31 -15.99
C ALA A 39 -0.82 -8.39 -16.34
N ALA A 40 -1.71 -8.75 -15.42
CA ALA A 40 -2.78 -9.72 -15.69
C ALA A 40 -3.79 -9.21 -16.74
N MET A 41 -4.02 -7.88 -16.77
CA MET A 41 -4.93 -7.23 -17.73
C MET A 41 -4.28 -6.87 -19.07
N ALA A 42 -2.94 -6.91 -19.18
CA ALA A 42 -2.21 -6.67 -20.41
C ALA A 42 -2.43 -7.78 -21.45
N CYS A 43 -1.91 -7.61 -22.66
CA CYS A 43 -1.96 -8.64 -23.71
C CYS A 43 -0.58 -9.25 -23.94
N GLY A 44 -0.30 -10.39 -23.31
CA GLY A 44 0.95 -11.15 -23.47
C GLY A 44 1.86 -11.09 -22.23
N HIS A 45 3.17 -11.30 -22.43
CA HIS A 45 4.12 -11.54 -21.38
C HIS A 45 4.61 -10.28 -20.68
N THR A 46 4.51 -10.23 -19.37
CA THR A 46 5.03 -9.13 -18.51
C THR A 46 5.95 -9.71 -17.44
N VAL A 47 7.09 -9.05 -17.23
CA VAL A 47 8.09 -9.37 -16.22
C VAL A 47 8.15 -8.26 -15.19
N LEU A 48 7.86 -8.57 -13.93
CA LEU A 48 7.95 -7.67 -12.79
C LEU A 48 9.25 -8.00 -12.03
N GLU A 49 10.17 -7.05 -11.95
CA GLU A 49 11.45 -7.18 -11.24
C GLU A 49 11.39 -6.38 -9.91
N GLY A 50 12.00 -6.88 -8.84
CA GLY A 50 11.96 -6.26 -7.51
C GLY A 50 10.63 -6.44 -6.78
N ALA A 51 9.80 -7.41 -7.17
CA ALA A 51 8.50 -7.65 -6.58
C ALA A 51 8.59 -7.97 -5.08
N LEU A 52 7.60 -7.49 -4.33
CA LEU A 52 7.43 -7.85 -2.93
C LEU A 52 6.82 -9.26 -2.82
N PHE A 53 7.44 -10.11 -2.01
CA PHE A 53 6.86 -11.37 -1.55
C PHE A 53 6.51 -11.25 -0.06
N SER A 54 5.24 -11.02 0.21
CA SER A 54 4.65 -10.90 1.54
C SER A 54 3.29 -11.60 1.53
N ASP A 55 2.66 -11.75 2.67
CA ASP A 55 1.33 -12.37 2.73
C ASP A 55 0.34 -11.67 1.78
N ASP A 56 0.33 -10.33 1.74
CA ASP A 56 -0.56 -9.56 0.86
C ASP A 56 -0.33 -9.85 -0.63
N SER A 57 0.92 -9.89 -1.09
CA SER A 57 1.23 -10.15 -2.51
C SER A 57 1.07 -11.63 -2.89
N ARG A 58 1.36 -12.56 -1.97
CA ARG A 58 1.09 -13.99 -2.19
C ARG A 58 -0.40 -14.27 -2.34
N HIS A 59 -1.28 -13.62 -1.54
CA HIS A 59 -2.72 -13.71 -1.74
C HIS A 59 -3.17 -13.15 -3.10
N PHE A 60 -2.54 -12.09 -3.58
CA PHE A 60 -2.83 -11.54 -4.90
C PHE A 60 -2.41 -12.54 -6.01
N ILE A 61 -1.18 -13.05 -5.95
CA ILE A 61 -0.63 -14.04 -6.89
C ILE A 61 -1.48 -15.31 -6.89
N GLY A 62 -1.75 -15.89 -5.72
CA GLY A 62 -2.58 -17.09 -5.59
C GLY A 62 -4.02 -16.88 -6.10
N SER A 63 -4.56 -15.66 -5.98
CA SER A 63 -5.85 -15.32 -6.57
C SER A 63 -5.79 -15.29 -8.10
N LEU A 64 -4.72 -14.77 -8.71
CA LEU A 64 -4.53 -14.81 -10.16
C LEU A 64 -4.39 -16.26 -10.67
N GLU A 65 -3.61 -17.10 -9.96
CA GLU A 65 -3.47 -18.52 -10.27
C GLU A 65 -4.83 -19.26 -10.19
N ALA A 66 -5.62 -19.00 -9.13
CA ALA A 66 -6.97 -19.57 -8.98
C ALA A 66 -7.93 -19.13 -10.09
N LEU A 67 -7.73 -17.94 -10.64
CA LEU A 67 -8.45 -17.42 -11.81
C LEU A 67 -7.93 -18.00 -13.14
N GLY A 68 -6.87 -18.83 -13.10
CA GLY A 68 -6.32 -19.54 -14.24
C GLY A 68 -5.20 -18.80 -14.99
N TYR A 69 -4.71 -17.67 -14.50
CA TYR A 69 -3.55 -17.02 -15.12
C TYR A 69 -2.30 -17.86 -14.96
N ASN A 70 -1.45 -17.84 -15.99
CA ASN A 70 -0.10 -18.40 -15.92
C ASN A 70 0.82 -17.41 -15.23
N VAL A 71 1.23 -17.72 -14.00
CA VAL A 71 2.12 -16.88 -13.18
C VAL A 71 3.34 -17.69 -12.80
N ALA A 72 4.53 -17.23 -13.18
CA ALA A 72 5.78 -17.81 -12.74
C ALA A 72 6.42 -16.90 -11.68
N VAL A 73 6.84 -17.50 -10.58
CA VAL A 73 7.37 -16.78 -9.41
C VAL A 73 8.80 -17.22 -9.12
N ASP A 74 9.71 -16.26 -8.98
CA ASP A 74 11.05 -16.44 -8.44
C ASP A 74 11.23 -15.51 -7.23
N GLU A 75 11.06 -16.06 -6.02
CA GLU A 75 11.20 -15.28 -4.78
C GLU A 75 12.67 -14.92 -4.49
N VAL A 76 13.63 -15.68 -5.00
CA VAL A 76 15.08 -15.43 -4.79
C VAL A 76 15.50 -14.20 -5.58
N ASP A 77 15.13 -14.15 -6.86
CA ASP A 77 15.44 -13.04 -7.75
C ASP A 77 14.37 -11.92 -7.69
N LYS A 78 13.38 -12.06 -6.79
CA LYS A 78 12.26 -11.12 -6.61
C LYS A 78 11.55 -10.81 -7.93
N ARG A 79 11.26 -11.85 -8.71
CA ARG A 79 10.71 -11.76 -10.05
C ARG A 79 9.36 -12.46 -10.15
N VAL A 80 8.41 -11.83 -10.84
CA VAL A 80 7.13 -12.42 -11.22
C VAL A 80 6.93 -12.25 -12.71
N GLU A 81 6.54 -13.31 -13.39
CA GLU A 81 6.18 -13.30 -14.80
C GLU A 81 4.71 -13.66 -14.95
N ILE A 82 3.99 -12.91 -15.77
CA ILE A 82 2.55 -13.08 -15.95
C ILE A 82 2.22 -13.04 -17.44
N GLU A 83 1.44 -14.03 -17.89
CA GLU A 83 0.79 -14.02 -19.21
C GLU A 83 -0.61 -13.40 -19.07
N GLY A 84 -0.72 -12.13 -19.49
CA GLY A 84 -1.98 -11.40 -19.50
C GLY A 84 -2.79 -11.70 -20.76
N LEU A 85 -4.13 -11.59 -20.66
CA LEU A 85 -5.06 -11.99 -21.72
C LEU A 85 -5.98 -10.85 -22.19
N SER A 86 -5.46 -9.62 -22.23
CA SER A 86 -6.20 -8.43 -22.71
C SER A 86 -7.53 -8.21 -21.98
N GLY A 87 -7.50 -8.32 -20.65
CA GLY A 87 -8.67 -8.14 -19.80
C GLY A 87 -9.59 -9.38 -19.67
N LYS A 88 -9.31 -10.47 -20.38
CA LYS A 88 -10.03 -11.72 -20.19
C LYS A 88 -9.51 -12.46 -18.97
N ILE A 89 -10.42 -12.96 -18.15
CA ILE A 89 -10.10 -13.89 -17.07
C ILE A 89 -10.20 -15.33 -17.61
N PRO A 90 -9.13 -16.14 -17.47
CA PRO A 90 -9.11 -17.49 -18.05
C PRO A 90 -10.29 -18.36 -17.59
N ASN A 91 -10.50 -18.43 -16.26
CA ASN A 91 -11.61 -19.17 -15.68
C ASN A 91 -12.82 -18.25 -15.50
N ARG A 92 -13.96 -18.59 -16.11
CA ARG A 92 -15.22 -17.82 -15.96
C ARG A 92 -15.90 -18.02 -14.61
N THR A 93 -15.46 -18.97 -13.83
CA THR A 93 -15.95 -19.23 -12.46
C THR A 93 -14.78 -19.59 -11.58
N GLY A 94 -14.83 -19.22 -10.32
CA GLY A 94 -13.78 -19.55 -9.38
C GLY A 94 -14.01 -18.98 -7.98
N THR A 95 -13.17 -19.41 -7.07
CA THR A 95 -13.12 -18.87 -5.72
C THR A 95 -11.71 -18.37 -5.46
N ILE A 96 -11.59 -17.15 -4.98
CA ILE A 96 -10.32 -16.55 -4.56
C ILE A 96 -10.35 -16.24 -3.07
N ASP A 97 -9.18 -16.24 -2.45
CA ASP A 97 -8.99 -15.81 -1.06
C ASP A 97 -7.99 -14.66 -1.01
N VAL A 98 -8.49 -13.48 -0.68
CA VAL A 98 -7.67 -12.27 -0.59
C VAL A 98 -7.00 -12.09 0.77
N GLY A 99 -7.19 -13.02 1.70
CA GLY A 99 -6.61 -12.97 3.03
C GLY A 99 -6.98 -11.70 3.79
N SER A 100 -5.99 -11.02 4.35
CA SER A 100 -6.13 -9.69 4.97
C SER A 100 -5.70 -8.54 4.03
N ALA A 101 -5.40 -8.85 2.77
CA ALA A 101 -4.82 -7.92 1.79
C ALA A 101 -5.85 -6.93 1.24
N GLY A 102 -5.87 -5.72 1.79
CA GLY A 102 -6.83 -4.70 1.37
C GLY A 102 -6.74 -4.29 -0.10
N THR A 103 -5.55 -4.29 -0.70
CA THR A 103 -5.36 -4.01 -2.13
C THR A 103 -5.86 -5.15 -3.00
N ALA A 104 -5.57 -6.40 -2.66
CA ALA A 104 -6.08 -7.56 -3.37
C ALA A 104 -7.61 -7.58 -3.35
N ALA A 105 -8.22 -7.38 -2.15
CA ALA A 105 -9.67 -7.33 -1.98
C ALA A 105 -10.32 -6.32 -2.92
N ARG A 106 -9.81 -5.09 -2.98
CA ARG A 106 -10.45 -4.01 -3.76
C ARG A 106 -10.17 -4.12 -5.25
N PHE A 107 -8.92 -4.39 -5.63
CA PHE A 107 -8.52 -4.43 -7.03
C PHE A 107 -9.12 -5.65 -7.74
N LEU A 108 -9.05 -6.84 -7.13
CA LEU A 108 -9.63 -8.04 -7.71
C LEU A 108 -11.15 -7.97 -7.74
N THR A 109 -11.81 -7.38 -6.74
CA THR A 109 -13.27 -7.16 -6.79
C THR A 109 -13.66 -6.33 -8.02
N ALA A 110 -12.96 -5.23 -8.30
CA ALA A 110 -13.26 -4.41 -9.48
C ALA A 110 -12.97 -5.16 -10.79
N MET A 111 -11.86 -5.91 -10.85
CA MET A 111 -11.53 -6.76 -11.99
C MET A 111 -12.63 -7.79 -12.29
N LEU A 112 -13.08 -8.51 -11.26
CA LEU A 112 -14.08 -9.57 -11.38
C LEU A 112 -15.47 -9.01 -11.70
N ALA A 113 -15.82 -7.86 -11.10
CA ALA A 113 -17.10 -7.20 -11.33
C ALA A 113 -17.26 -6.66 -12.77
N LEU A 114 -16.18 -6.32 -13.44
CA LEU A 114 -16.20 -5.86 -14.83
C LEU A 114 -15.97 -7.01 -15.85
N SER A 115 -15.74 -8.24 -15.39
CA SER A 115 -15.57 -9.42 -16.25
C SER A 115 -16.90 -10.02 -16.72
N ASP A 116 -16.82 -11.16 -17.43
CA ASP A 116 -17.98 -11.93 -17.90
C ASP A 116 -18.24 -13.21 -17.08
N GLY A 117 -17.67 -13.30 -15.87
CA GLY A 117 -17.72 -14.49 -15.03
C GLY A 117 -18.53 -14.33 -13.74
N GLY A 118 -18.54 -15.41 -12.96
CA GLY A 118 -19.14 -15.46 -11.62
C GLY A 118 -18.17 -16.03 -10.60
N TYR A 119 -17.82 -15.26 -9.55
CA TYR A 119 -16.73 -15.60 -8.64
C TYR A 119 -17.12 -15.43 -7.19
N THR A 120 -16.51 -16.23 -6.31
CA THR A 120 -16.59 -16.05 -4.86
C THR A 120 -15.30 -15.43 -4.35
N ILE A 121 -15.40 -14.40 -3.53
CA ILE A 121 -14.27 -13.71 -2.91
C ILE A 121 -14.33 -13.95 -1.40
N ASN A 122 -13.39 -14.74 -0.89
CA ASN A 122 -13.18 -14.98 0.53
C ASN A 122 -12.12 -14.05 1.12
N ALA A 123 -12.20 -13.85 2.44
CA ALA A 123 -11.27 -13.02 3.18
C ALA A 123 -11.17 -13.47 4.64
N THR A 124 -10.08 -13.09 5.33
CA THR A 124 -9.95 -13.28 6.78
C THR A 124 -10.93 -12.39 7.55
N PRO A 125 -11.26 -12.73 8.82
CA PRO A 125 -12.12 -11.89 9.67
C PRO A 125 -11.64 -10.43 9.76
N GLN A 126 -10.32 -10.18 9.77
CA GLN A 126 -9.76 -8.83 9.77
C GLN A 126 -10.14 -8.03 8.51
N MET A 127 -10.16 -8.67 7.34
CA MET A 127 -10.56 -8.00 6.10
C MET A 127 -12.09 -7.90 5.99
N GLN A 128 -12.83 -8.91 6.47
CA GLN A 128 -14.29 -8.88 6.51
C GLN A 128 -14.83 -7.72 7.34
N ALA A 129 -14.15 -7.33 8.43
CA ALA A 129 -14.52 -6.18 9.25
C ALA A 129 -14.32 -4.83 8.54
N ARG A 130 -13.62 -4.78 7.40
CA ARG A 130 -13.34 -3.54 6.67
C ARG A 130 -14.42 -3.27 5.64
N PRO A 131 -15.10 -2.10 5.69
CA PRO A 131 -16.19 -1.79 4.76
C PRO A 131 -15.67 -1.64 3.33
N MET A 132 -16.48 -2.12 2.38
CA MET A 132 -16.27 -2.02 0.94
C MET A 132 -17.53 -1.53 0.21
N ASP A 133 -18.51 -1.06 0.95
CA ASP A 133 -19.83 -0.62 0.48
C ASP A 133 -19.74 0.34 -0.69
N SER A 134 -18.94 1.43 -0.59
CA SER A 134 -18.79 2.40 -1.67
C SER A 134 -18.30 1.77 -2.98
N LEU A 135 -17.38 0.80 -2.92
CA LEU A 135 -16.90 0.10 -4.12
C LEU A 135 -17.97 -0.84 -4.69
N PHE A 136 -18.68 -1.58 -3.84
CA PHE A 136 -19.76 -2.46 -4.30
C PHE A 136 -20.91 -1.69 -4.95
N GLU A 137 -21.29 -0.53 -4.38
CA GLU A 137 -22.31 0.36 -4.94
C GLU A 137 -21.90 0.88 -6.32
N ALA A 138 -20.67 1.39 -6.43
CA ALA A 138 -20.12 1.87 -7.71
C ALA A 138 -20.09 0.76 -8.78
N LEU A 139 -19.65 -0.44 -8.41
CA LEU A 139 -19.62 -1.57 -9.35
C LEU A 139 -21.03 -2.09 -9.71
N THR A 140 -21.98 -1.96 -8.78
CA THR A 140 -23.40 -2.25 -9.07
C THR A 140 -24.01 -1.23 -10.03
N GLU A 141 -23.67 0.05 -9.89
CA GLU A 141 -24.05 1.10 -10.86
C GLU A 141 -23.53 0.78 -12.28
N LEU A 142 -22.34 0.17 -12.37
CA LEU A 142 -21.77 -0.32 -13.63
C LEU A 142 -22.37 -1.64 -14.11
N GLY A 143 -23.30 -2.27 -13.37
CA GLY A 143 -24.05 -3.46 -13.79
C GLY A 143 -23.53 -4.78 -13.23
N ALA A 144 -22.63 -4.81 -12.26
CA ALA A 144 -22.27 -6.02 -11.54
C ALA A 144 -23.32 -6.39 -10.48
N GLU A 145 -23.46 -7.68 -10.19
CA GLU A 145 -24.37 -8.21 -9.16
C GLU A 145 -23.57 -8.81 -8.01
N PHE A 146 -24.00 -8.53 -6.76
CA PHE A 146 -23.34 -9.04 -5.55
C PHE A 146 -24.32 -9.82 -4.66
N GLU A 147 -23.93 -11.03 -4.27
CA GLU A 147 -24.58 -11.83 -3.25
C GLU A 147 -23.68 -11.88 -2.01
N TYR A 148 -24.17 -11.36 -0.89
CA TYR A 148 -23.40 -11.26 0.36
C TYR A 148 -23.63 -12.51 1.22
N PHE A 149 -22.56 -13.14 1.71
CA PHE A 149 -22.63 -14.28 2.64
C PHE A 149 -22.63 -13.86 4.10
N GLY A 150 -22.42 -12.58 4.38
CA GLY A 150 -22.41 -11.97 5.69
C GLY A 150 -23.08 -10.61 5.69
N GLU A 151 -22.44 -9.64 6.31
CA GLU A 151 -22.92 -8.26 6.37
C GLU A 151 -22.86 -7.59 4.99
N LYS A 152 -23.93 -6.88 4.62
CA LYS A 152 -23.98 -6.13 3.35
C LYS A 152 -22.88 -5.05 3.35
N GLY A 153 -22.18 -4.94 2.22
CA GLY A 153 -21.06 -4.01 2.07
C GLY A 153 -19.72 -4.57 2.54
N HIS A 154 -19.68 -5.84 2.94
CA HIS A 154 -18.48 -6.54 3.42
C HIS A 154 -18.23 -7.84 2.67
N LEU A 155 -16.99 -8.33 2.70
CA LEU A 155 -16.65 -9.69 2.27
C LEU A 155 -17.10 -10.70 3.36
N PRO A 156 -17.36 -11.99 3.04
CA PRO A 156 -17.22 -12.60 1.72
C PRO A 156 -18.45 -12.36 0.84
N VAL A 157 -18.23 -12.35 -0.48
CA VAL A 157 -19.29 -12.13 -1.46
C VAL A 157 -19.14 -13.06 -2.65
N LYS A 158 -20.27 -13.30 -3.35
CA LYS A 158 -20.25 -13.80 -4.71
C LYS A 158 -20.54 -12.64 -5.65
N VAL A 159 -19.69 -12.45 -6.65
CA VAL A 159 -19.83 -11.42 -7.68
C VAL A 159 -20.15 -12.07 -9.02
N ARG A 160 -21.13 -11.51 -9.74
CA ARG A 160 -21.39 -11.75 -11.14
C ARG A 160 -21.03 -10.50 -11.92
N GLY A 161 -20.06 -10.62 -12.83
CA GLY A 161 -19.58 -9.51 -13.61
C GLY A 161 -20.60 -9.00 -14.64
N ARG A 162 -20.43 -7.72 -15.03
CA ARG A 162 -21.35 -7.06 -15.99
C ARG A 162 -21.25 -7.58 -17.44
N GLY A 163 -20.30 -8.46 -17.73
CA GLY A 163 -20.10 -8.99 -19.08
C GLY A 163 -19.23 -8.09 -19.99
N CYS A 164 -18.37 -7.24 -19.41
CA CYS A 164 -17.36 -6.54 -20.19
C CYS A 164 -16.29 -7.52 -20.66
N HIS A 165 -15.98 -7.43 -21.94
CA HIS A 165 -14.78 -8.00 -22.50
C HIS A 165 -13.91 -6.79 -22.86
N GLY A 166 -12.70 -6.70 -22.32
CA GLY A 166 -11.74 -5.68 -22.76
C GLY A 166 -11.68 -5.64 -24.30
N VAL A 167 -11.16 -4.58 -24.87
CA VAL A 167 -11.10 -4.42 -26.33
C VAL A 167 -10.52 -5.69 -26.96
N PRO A 168 -11.27 -6.44 -27.79
CA PRO A 168 -10.79 -7.71 -28.31
C PRO A 168 -9.56 -7.51 -29.18
N ASP A 169 -8.43 -8.10 -28.81
CA ASP A 169 -7.29 -8.23 -29.70
C ASP A 169 -7.37 -9.58 -30.43
N LYS A 170 -7.57 -9.55 -31.73
CA LYS A 170 -7.58 -10.75 -32.57
C LYS A 170 -6.22 -11.47 -32.58
N ASN A 171 -5.15 -10.79 -32.16
CA ASN A 171 -3.78 -11.28 -32.11
C ASN A 171 -3.32 -11.72 -30.73
N CYS A 172 -4.16 -11.58 -29.70
CA CYS A 172 -3.84 -12.01 -28.35
C CYS A 172 -4.07 -13.52 -28.21
N SER A 173 -3.13 -14.30 -28.73
CA SER A 173 -3.00 -15.71 -28.41
C SER A 173 -1.63 -15.96 -27.79
N PRO A 174 -1.49 -16.97 -26.91
CA PRO A 174 -0.20 -17.30 -26.29
C PRO A 174 0.93 -17.53 -27.29
N ASP A 175 0.61 -17.90 -28.52
CA ASP A 175 1.58 -18.23 -29.57
C ASP A 175 2.10 -17.01 -30.36
N ASN A 176 1.50 -15.81 -30.19
CA ASN A 176 1.83 -14.61 -30.98
C ASN A 176 2.49 -13.44 -30.19
N ALA A 177 2.90 -13.66 -28.96
CA ALA A 177 3.36 -12.60 -28.03
C ALA A 177 4.70 -11.92 -28.40
N GLN A 178 5.33 -12.24 -29.55
CA GLN A 178 6.69 -11.75 -29.87
C GLN A 178 6.78 -10.53 -30.80
N ASN A 179 5.68 -10.02 -31.35
CA ASN A 179 5.76 -8.92 -32.32
C ASN A 179 4.51 -8.02 -32.30
N THR A 180 4.45 -7.01 -31.44
CA THR A 180 3.54 -5.88 -31.68
C THR A 180 4.23 -4.55 -31.41
N ALA A 181 4.84 -4.01 -32.46
CA ALA A 181 5.06 -2.59 -32.60
C ALA A 181 3.69 -1.88 -32.66
N PHE A 182 3.63 -0.69 -32.09
CA PHE A 182 2.47 0.21 -32.08
C PHE A 182 1.67 0.14 -33.39
N MET A 183 0.46 -0.36 -33.34
CA MET A 183 -0.57 -0.05 -34.32
C MET A 183 -1.75 0.57 -33.57
N ASP A 184 -1.92 1.86 -33.82
CA ASP A 184 -3.13 2.62 -33.52
C ASP A 184 -4.33 1.94 -34.23
N THR A 185 -5.15 1.22 -33.47
CA THR A 185 -6.43 0.72 -33.95
C THR A 185 -7.54 1.20 -33.03
N GLY A 186 -7.83 2.51 -33.11
CA GLY A 186 -9.07 3.06 -32.66
C GLY A 186 -10.25 2.37 -33.37
N THR A 187 -10.92 1.46 -32.67
CA THR A 187 -12.25 0.98 -33.02
C THR A 187 -13.11 0.77 -31.78
N GLY A 188 -13.12 1.75 -30.87
CA GLY A 188 -14.35 2.09 -30.17
C GLY A 188 -15.22 2.82 -31.17
N ASN A 189 -16.50 2.45 -31.30
CA ASN A 189 -17.43 3.27 -32.08
C ASN A 189 -17.36 4.69 -31.52
N ALA A 190 -16.93 5.65 -32.34
CA ALA A 190 -16.78 7.07 -31.99
C ALA A 190 -18.17 7.75 -31.76
N GLY A 191 -19.08 7.10 -31.07
CA GLY A 191 -20.45 7.50 -30.81
C GLY A 191 -21.02 7.10 -29.45
N ASP A 192 -20.37 6.17 -28.75
CA ASP A 192 -20.84 5.76 -27.42
C ASP A 192 -20.26 6.68 -26.36
N ARG A 193 -21.15 7.18 -25.49
CA ARG A 193 -20.72 7.99 -24.34
C ARG A 193 -20.02 7.08 -23.33
N PRO A 194 -18.99 7.60 -22.61
CA PRO A 194 -18.37 6.86 -21.52
C PRO A 194 -19.40 6.35 -20.51
N ALA A 195 -19.18 5.20 -19.94
CA ALA A 195 -19.93 4.78 -18.77
C ALA A 195 -19.66 5.76 -17.62
N VAL A 196 -20.66 6.03 -16.79
CA VAL A 196 -20.52 6.96 -15.65
C VAL A 196 -20.69 6.17 -14.36
N VAL A 197 -19.88 6.48 -13.36
CA VAL A 197 -19.97 5.88 -12.02
C VAL A 197 -19.72 6.92 -10.94
N HIS A 198 -20.41 6.80 -9.82
CA HIS A 198 -20.25 7.66 -8.66
C HIS A 198 -19.52 6.93 -7.54
N ILE A 199 -18.59 7.61 -6.85
CA ILE A 199 -17.78 6.99 -5.78
C ILE A 199 -17.46 7.95 -4.65
N ASP A 200 -17.67 7.50 -3.41
CA ASP A 200 -17.16 8.13 -2.20
C ASP A 200 -15.82 7.50 -1.82
N ILE A 201 -14.77 8.32 -1.76
CA ILE A 201 -13.40 7.90 -1.39
C ILE A 201 -12.97 8.37 0.00
N SER A 202 -13.89 8.90 0.80
CA SER A 202 -13.59 9.39 2.16
C SER A 202 -12.96 8.33 3.05
N ARG A 203 -13.45 7.08 2.95
CA ARG A 203 -12.95 5.93 3.71
C ARG A 203 -11.71 5.27 3.11
N SER A 204 -11.58 5.28 1.78
CA SER A 204 -10.43 4.63 1.11
C SER A 204 -10.23 5.10 -0.33
N THR A 205 -9.06 5.67 -0.60
CA THR A 205 -8.62 5.99 -1.97
C THR A 205 -8.34 4.76 -2.83
N GLN A 206 -8.29 3.56 -2.24
CA GLN A 206 -8.13 2.31 -2.99
C GLN A 206 -9.36 1.97 -3.83
N PHE A 207 -10.56 2.45 -3.46
CA PHE A 207 -11.78 2.27 -4.24
C PHE A 207 -11.65 2.94 -5.61
N LEU A 208 -11.23 4.21 -5.61
CA LEU A 208 -10.97 4.94 -6.85
C LEU A 208 -9.84 4.29 -7.66
N SER A 209 -8.74 3.91 -7.01
CA SER A 209 -7.64 3.21 -7.69
C SER A 209 -8.12 1.93 -8.39
N ALA A 210 -9.02 1.17 -7.75
CA ALA A 210 -9.61 -0.05 -8.32
C ALA A 210 -10.44 0.25 -9.56
N LEU A 211 -11.30 1.28 -9.50
CA LEU A 211 -12.13 1.71 -10.64
C LEU A 211 -11.29 2.24 -11.80
N MET A 212 -10.27 3.06 -11.51
CA MET A 212 -9.36 3.58 -12.55
C MET A 212 -8.69 2.45 -13.31
N MET A 213 -8.06 1.50 -12.59
CA MET A 213 -7.35 0.39 -13.23
C MET A 213 -8.30 -0.54 -13.98
N ALA A 214 -9.45 -0.87 -13.40
CA ALA A 214 -10.43 -1.74 -14.01
C ALA A 214 -11.23 -1.04 -15.13
N GLY A 215 -11.32 0.29 -15.11
CA GLY A 215 -12.01 1.09 -16.14
C GLY A 215 -11.44 0.89 -17.55
N VAL A 216 -10.19 0.48 -17.69
CA VAL A 216 -9.58 0.09 -18.98
C VAL A 216 -10.29 -1.11 -19.62
N LEU A 217 -11.03 -1.91 -18.84
CA LEU A 217 -11.84 -3.02 -19.35
C LEU A 217 -13.14 -2.56 -20.00
N ILE A 218 -13.55 -1.31 -19.84
CA ILE A 218 -14.78 -0.73 -20.36
C ILE A 218 -14.48 -0.15 -21.75
N PRO A 219 -15.00 -0.75 -22.84
CA PRO A 219 -14.63 -0.34 -24.20
C PRO A 219 -14.96 1.10 -24.55
N GLU A 220 -16.07 1.62 -24.00
CA GLU A 220 -16.55 2.99 -24.19
C GLU A 220 -15.83 4.03 -23.30
N GLY A 221 -14.95 3.55 -22.38
CA GLY A 221 -14.30 4.39 -21.36
C GLY A 221 -15.17 4.60 -20.13
N LEU A 222 -14.61 5.27 -19.11
CA LEU A 222 -15.24 5.44 -17.81
C LEU A 222 -15.05 6.84 -17.26
N ASP A 223 -16.16 7.52 -16.97
CA ASP A 223 -16.22 8.76 -16.18
C ASP A 223 -16.47 8.40 -14.71
N ILE A 224 -15.54 8.75 -13.83
CA ILE A 224 -15.64 8.49 -12.40
C ILE A 224 -15.93 9.81 -11.69
N LYS A 225 -17.14 9.95 -11.17
CA LYS A 225 -17.65 11.12 -10.46
C LYS A 225 -17.40 10.97 -8.95
N ILE A 226 -16.58 11.85 -8.39
CA ILE A 226 -16.29 11.82 -6.96
C ILE A 226 -17.40 12.50 -6.18
N THR A 227 -17.94 11.84 -5.17
CA THR A 227 -19.03 12.37 -4.34
C THR A 227 -18.57 12.87 -2.97
N SER A 228 -17.33 12.55 -2.58
CA SER A 228 -16.71 12.99 -1.32
C SER A 228 -16.00 14.34 -1.48
N GLU A 229 -15.77 15.05 -0.36
CA GLU A 229 -14.93 16.27 -0.33
C GLU A 229 -13.48 15.99 -0.75
N LYS A 230 -12.97 14.82 -0.35
CA LYS A 230 -11.64 14.35 -0.79
C LYS A 230 -11.74 13.84 -2.21
N THR A 231 -10.96 14.42 -3.12
CA THR A 231 -10.98 14.06 -4.55
C THR A 231 -9.67 13.47 -5.04
N ASP A 232 -8.58 13.58 -4.28
CA ASP A 232 -7.24 13.07 -4.68
C ASP A 232 -6.48 12.49 -3.48
N GLY A 233 -5.32 11.88 -3.73
CA GLY A 233 -4.42 11.36 -2.71
C GLY A 233 -3.20 10.65 -3.29
N ALA A 234 -2.18 10.43 -2.45
CA ALA A 234 -0.90 9.86 -2.89
C ALA A 234 -1.07 8.51 -3.63
N TYR A 235 -1.92 7.62 -3.13
CA TYR A 235 -2.15 6.32 -3.75
C TYR A 235 -2.91 6.40 -5.09
N ILE A 236 -3.72 7.42 -5.29
CA ILE A 236 -4.39 7.70 -6.57
C ILE A 236 -3.33 8.15 -7.59
N ARG A 237 -2.44 9.05 -7.19
CA ARG A 237 -1.33 9.52 -8.02
C ARG A 237 -0.36 8.39 -8.41
N ILE A 238 -0.05 7.45 -7.49
CA ILE A 238 0.69 6.23 -7.81
C ILE A 238 -0.05 5.43 -8.89
N THR A 239 -1.37 5.25 -8.76
CA THR A 239 -2.16 4.51 -9.74
C THR A 239 -2.11 5.16 -11.11
N SER A 240 -2.33 6.48 -11.20
CA SER A 240 -2.24 7.23 -12.48
C SER A 240 -0.86 7.13 -13.12
N ALA A 241 0.20 7.28 -12.31
CA ALA A 241 1.59 7.17 -12.80
C ALA A 241 1.92 5.78 -13.32
N MET A 242 1.47 4.73 -12.61
CA MET A 242 1.67 3.34 -13.05
C MET A 242 0.82 3.01 -14.28
N MET A 243 -0.43 3.44 -14.35
CA MET A 243 -1.27 3.26 -15.55
C MET A 243 -0.57 3.88 -16.76
N LYS A 244 -0.01 5.10 -16.60
CA LYS A 244 0.76 5.76 -17.66
C LYS A 244 2.01 4.96 -18.05
N ALA A 245 2.74 4.38 -17.09
CA ALA A 245 3.90 3.52 -17.36
C ALA A 245 3.51 2.23 -18.10
N PHE A 246 2.32 1.72 -17.87
CA PHE A 246 1.73 0.60 -18.58
C PHE A 246 0.94 1.01 -19.84
N GLY A 247 1.07 2.25 -20.31
CA GLY A 247 0.51 2.73 -21.57
C GLY A 247 -0.92 3.25 -21.52
N CYS A 248 -1.55 3.35 -20.34
CA CYS A 248 -2.90 3.87 -20.16
C CYS A 248 -2.90 5.23 -19.48
N ASN A 249 -3.72 6.16 -19.97
CA ASN A 249 -3.84 7.49 -19.39
C ASN A 249 -5.16 7.63 -18.61
N VAL A 250 -5.08 8.34 -17.51
CA VAL A 250 -6.24 8.80 -16.74
C VAL A 250 -6.17 10.31 -16.66
N GLU A 251 -7.24 10.98 -17.04
CA GLU A 251 -7.37 12.43 -16.93
C GLU A 251 -8.03 12.80 -15.60
N TYR A 252 -7.57 13.85 -14.98
CA TYR A 252 -8.11 14.43 -13.76
C TYR A 252 -8.42 15.89 -14.00
N ASP A 253 -9.69 16.29 -13.86
CA ASP A 253 -10.14 17.67 -14.16
C ASP A 253 -10.05 18.61 -12.95
N GLY A 254 -9.54 18.15 -11.84
CA GLY A 254 -9.49 18.85 -10.54
C GLY A 254 -10.53 18.34 -9.54
N HIS A 255 -11.46 17.48 -9.97
CA HIS A 255 -12.49 16.86 -9.15
C HIS A 255 -12.74 15.40 -9.54
N ASP A 256 -13.02 15.14 -10.81
CA ASP A 256 -13.41 13.85 -11.36
C ASP A 256 -12.28 13.22 -12.20
N TYR A 257 -12.41 11.91 -12.47
CA TYR A 257 -11.44 11.15 -13.24
C TYR A 257 -12.08 10.58 -14.50
N HIS A 258 -11.30 10.55 -15.59
CA HIS A 258 -11.72 9.98 -16.86
C HIS A 258 -10.70 8.95 -17.36
N VAL A 259 -11.16 7.73 -17.63
CA VAL A 259 -10.41 6.67 -18.31
C VAL A 259 -10.91 6.60 -19.74
N GLY A 260 -10.07 6.98 -20.69
CA GLY A 260 -10.44 7.05 -22.11
C GLY A 260 -10.84 5.69 -22.71
N ALA A 261 -11.66 5.72 -23.73
CA ALA A 261 -12.10 4.54 -24.49
C ALA A 261 -10.94 3.83 -25.20
N GLY A 262 -11.05 2.51 -25.35
CA GLY A 262 -10.17 1.68 -26.19
C GLY A 262 -8.74 1.52 -25.68
N GLN A 263 -8.42 1.95 -24.47
CA GLN A 263 -7.08 1.80 -23.90
C GLN A 263 -6.75 0.34 -23.55
N ARG A 264 -5.47 0.00 -23.53
CA ARG A 264 -4.95 -1.30 -23.16
C ARG A 264 -3.63 -1.17 -22.42
N TYR A 265 -3.40 -2.06 -21.45
CA TYR A 265 -2.11 -2.16 -20.78
C TYR A 265 -1.06 -2.79 -21.69
N ASN A 266 0.12 -2.16 -21.72
CA ASN A 266 1.30 -2.67 -22.42
C ASN A 266 1.96 -3.78 -21.59
N THR A 267 2.62 -4.69 -22.29
CA THR A 267 3.50 -5.72 -21.70
C THR A 267 4.95 -5.25 -21.66
N GLY A 268 5.81 -6.05 -21.06
CA GLY A 268 7.25 -5.82 -21.02
C GLY A 268 7.83 -5.95 -19.62
N LYS A 269 8.98 -5.34 -19.40
CA LYS A 269 9.62 -5.34 -18.09
C LYS A 269 9.21 -4.11 -17.29
N TYR A 270 8.84 -4.34 -16.03
CA TYR A 270 8.56 -3.27 -15.08
C TYR A 270 9.34 -3.49 -13.78
N TYR A 271 10.09 -2.47 -13.35
CA TYR A 271 10.83 -2.52 -12.09
C TYR A 271 10.01 -1.92 -10.95
N ILE A 272 9.82 -2.72 -9.91
CA ILE A 272 9.14 -2.32 -8.68
C ILE A 272 10.12 -1.53 -7.81
N GLU A 273 9.82 -0.28 -7.56
CA GLU A 273 10.65 0.56 -6.70
C GLU A 273 10.66 0.07 -5.23
N PRO A 274 11.74 0.36 -4.46
CA PRO A 274 11.82 0.05 -3.04
C PRO A 274 10.62 0.60 -2.26
N ASP A 275 10.21 -0.10 -1.20
CA ASP A 275 9.12 0.34 -0.33
C ASP A 275 9.58 1.50 0.56
N ILE A 276 9.12 2.70 0.24
CA ILE A 276 9.46 3.91 1.01
C ILE A 276 8.82 3.90 2.39
N SER A 277 7.65 3.24 2.57
CA SER A 277 7.11 3.03 3.92
C SER A 277 8.09 2.25 4.79
N ALA A 278 8.69 1.19 4.24
CA ALA A 278 9.71 0.41 4.94
C ALA A 278 11.01 1.20 5.16
N ALA A 279 11.41 2.03 4.19
CA ALA A 279 12.58 2.90 4.30
C ALA A 279 12.47 3.89 5.47
N CYS A 280 11.28 4.43 5.72
CA CYS A 280 11.02 5.41 6.77
C CYS A 280 11.43 4.91 8.17
N TYR A 281 11.28 3.62 8.47
CA TYR A 281 11.68 3.06 9.77
C TYR A 281 13.21 3.12 9.96
N PHE A 282 13.97 2.88 8.92
CA PHE A 282 15.44 2.91 8.98
C PHE A 282 15.98 4.34 8.99
N TRP A 283 15.35 5.27 8.28
CA TRP A 283 15.68 6.70 8.39
C TRP A 283 15.33 7.25 9.77
N ALA A 284 14.18 6.83 10.33
CA ALA A 284 13.81 7.18 11.71
C ALA A 284 14.79 6.57 12.74
N ALA A 285 15.30 5.36 12.49
CA ALA A 285 16.32 4.74 13.33
C ALA A 285 17.62 5.56 13.35
N ALA A 286 18.06 6.09 12.20
CA ALA A 286 19.19 7.03 12.17
C ALA A 286 18.91 8.26 13.06
N ALA A 287 17.73 8.86 12.92
CA ALA A 287 17.35 10.07 13.64
C ALA A 287 17.40 9.90 15.17
N VAL A 288 16.85 8.80 15.71
CA VAL A 288 16.74 8.59 17.17
C VAL A 288 18.03 8.05 17.81
N THR A 289 18.91 7.43 17.02
CA THR A 289 20.17 6.87 17.55
C THR A 289 21.38 7.79 17.38
N GLY A 290 21.18 8.98 16.78
CA GLY A 290 22.29 9.90 16.49
C GLY A 290 23.18 9.41 15.33
N GLY A 291 22.66 8.58 14.45
CA GLY A 291 23.40 7.86 13.42
C GLY A 291 23.19 8.35 11.98
N SER A 292 23.50 7.47 11.04
CA SER A 292 23.40 7.71 9.60
C SER A 292 22.93 6.44 8.90
N VAL A 293 21.83 6.49 8.14
CA VAL A 293 21.35 5.34 7.37
C VAL A 293 21.07 5.72 5.93
N THR A 294 21.65 4.94 5.02
CA THR A 294 21.33 4.98 3.58
C THR A 294 20.38 3.85 3.25
N VAL A 295 19.27 4.12 2.56
CA VAL A 295 18.39 3.10 2.00
C VAL A 295 18.72 2.94 0.52
N ARG A 296 19.15 1.72 0.14
CA ARG A 296 19.58 1.43 -1.24
C ARG A 296 18.49 1.66 -2.26
N GLU A 297 18.89 2.11 -3.44
CA GLU A 297 18.04 2.31 -4.61
C GLU A 297 16.91 3.35 -4.41
N SER A 298 16.77 3.92 -3.22
CA SER A 298 15.86 5.03 -3.00
C SER A 298 16.38 6.31 -3.68
N ARG A 299 15.47 7.08 -4.28
CA ARG A 299 15.83 8.32 -4.99
C ARG A 299 14.69 9.33 -4.92
N TYR A 300 15.03 10.60 -5.01
CA TYR A 300 14.02 11.63 -5.17
C TYR A 300 13.21 11.40 -6.45
N GLY A 301 11.91 11.71 -6.39
CA GLY A 301 11.00 11.52 -7.52
C GLY A 301 10.34 10.15 -7.60
N MET A 302 10.57 9.27 -6.62
CA MET A 302 9.75 8.06 -6.46
C MET A 302 8.28 8.40 -6.25
N MET A 303 7.38 7.53 -6.74
CA MET A 303 5.94 7.79 -6.77
C MET A 303 5.28 7.78 -5.40
N GLN A 304 5.91 7.14 -4.40
CA GLN A 304 5.31 6.91 -3.09
C GLN A 304 5.22 8.20 -2.27
N GLY A 305 4.00 8.50 -1.76
CA GLY A 305 3.75 9.70 -0.97
C GLY A 305 4.56 9.78 0.33
N ASP A 306 4.99 8.62 0.83
CA ASP A 306 5.79 8.48 2.05
C ASP A 306 7.19 9.14 1.94
N MET A 307 7.63 9.50 0.72
CA MET A 307 8.81 10.34 0.50
C MET A 307 8.74 11.68 1.26
N LYS A 308 7.53 12.18 1.53
CA LYS A 308 7.30 13.40 2.33
C LYS A 308 7.79 13.26 3.78
N PHE A 309 7.96 12.03 4.28
CA PHE A 309 8.52 11.80 5.60
C PHE A 309 9.97 12.30 5.73
N LEU A 310 10.72 12.35 4.64
CA LEU A 310 12.05 12.95 4.62
C LEU A 310 12.02 14.46 4.95
N ASP A 311 10.96 15.16 4.52
CA ASP A 311 10.81 16.57 4.85
C ASP A 311 10.41 16.77 6.32
N VAL A 312 9.70 15.81 6.92
CA VAL A 312 9.45 15.78 8.36
C VAL A 312 10.77 15.62 9.11
N LEU A 313 11.61 14.65 8.72
CA LEU A 313 12.92 14.44 9.34
C LEU A 313 13.84 15.66 9.20
N LYS A 314 13.82 16.36 8.06
CA LYS A 314 14.53 17.65 7.90
C LYS A 314 14.04 18.70 8.90
N LYS A 315 12.71 18.83 9.06
CA LYS A 315 12.13 19.76 10.07
C LYS A 315 12.53 19.37 11.49
N MET A 316 12.68 18.06 11.77
CA MET A 316 13.20 17.57 13.05
C MET A 316 14.70 17.80 13.23
N GLY A 317 15.40 18.32 12.21
CA GLY A 317 16.82 18.68 12.26
C GLY A 317 17.77 17.71 11.57
N CYS A 318 17.26 16.64 10.97
CA CYS A 318 18.08 15.68 10.23
C CYS A 318 18.59 16.27 8.90
N THR A 319 19.75 15.79 8.45
CA THR A 319 20.24 16.05 7.10
C THR A 319 19.83 14.91 6.18
N VAL A 320 19.38 15.25 4.97
CA VAL A 320 18.91 14.27 3.96
C VAL A 320 19.66 14.50 2.66
N ASN A 321 20.39 13.50 2.21
CA ASN A 321 21.25 13.58 1.04
C ASN A 321 20.94 12.45 0.06
N GLN A 322 20.96 12.75 -1.25
CA GLN A 322 21.03 11.72 -2.29
C GLN A 322 22.48 11.31 -2.49
N THR A 323 22.75 10.02 -2.33
CA THR A 323 24.07 9.42 -2.58
C THR A 323 24.01 8.53 -3.83
N GLY A 324 25.17 7.99 -4.24
CA GLY A 324 25.21 7.01 -5.34
C GLY A 324 24.50 5.68 -5.03
N GLU A 325 24.33 5.34 -3.74
CA GLU A 325 23.66 4.10 -3.32
C GLU A 325 22.16 4.29 -3.03
N GLY A 326 21.75 5.52 -2.65
CA GLY A 326 20.38 5.79 -2.27
C GLY A 326 20.24 7.09 -1.47
N ILE A 327 19.10 7.29 -0.83
CA ILE A 327 18.88 8.43 0.08
C ILE A 327 19.43 8.08 1.46
N GLN A 328 20.28 8.95 1.94
CA GLN A 328 20.88 8.92 3.29
C GLN A 328 20.22 9.94 4.18
N VAL A 329 19.92 9.53 5.41
CA VAL A 329 19.50 10.42 6.49
C VAL A 329 20.56 10.37 7.58
N ASP A 330 21.04 11.54 7.95
CA ASP A 330 21.94 11.75 9.09
C ASP A 330 21.16 12.43 10.22
N ALA A 331 21.35 11.95 11.44
CA ALA A 331 20.78 12.58 12.63
C ALA A 331 21.24 14.04 12.80
N PRO A 332 20.48 14.86 13.56
CA PRO A 332 20.89 16.22 13.83
C PRO A 332 22.24 16.28 14.54
N ASP A 333 23.02 17.34 14.29
CA ASP A 333 24.22 17.63 15.07
C ASP A 333 23.86 17.76 16.56
N GLY A 334 24.59 17.03 17.41
CA GLY A 334 24.29 16.94 18.83
C GLY A 334 23.16 15.98 19.20
N GLY A 335 22.55 15.29 18.24
CA GLY A 335 21.56 14.21 18.48
C GLY A 335 20.21 14.70 19.01
N ILE A 336 19.90 16.00 18.94
CA ILE A 336 18.67 16.58 19.49
C ILE A 336 17.64 16.76 18.38
N LEU A 337 16.54 16.01 18.46
CA LEU A 337 15.41 16.16 17.55
C LEU A 337 14.52 17.36 17.97
N LYS A 338 14.04 18.10 16.97
CA LYS A 338 13.08 19.19 17.16
C LYS A 338 11.65 18.64 17.01
N PRO A 339 10.68 19.16 17.79
CA PRO A 339 9.28 18.84 17.58
C PRO A 339 8.81 19.38 16.24
N VAL A 340 7.77 18.75 15.69
CA VAL A 340 7.15 19.19 14.43
C VAL A 340 5.65 19.31 14.60
N ASP A 341 5.09 20.21 13.80
CA ASP A 341 3.66 20.41 13.61
C ASP A 341 3.39 20.17 12.11
N VAL A 342 2.66 19.09 11.76
CA VAL A 342 2.58 18.59 10.39
C VAL A 342 1.25 17.92 10.05
N ASP A 343 0.68 18.28 8.90
CA ASP A 343 -0.44 17.57 8.29
C ASP A 343 0.10 16.31 7.58
N MET A 344 -0.39 15.14 7.98
CA MET A 344 0.04 13.86 7.42
C MET A 344 -1.06 13.14 6.61
N ASN A 345 -2.10 13.83 6.16
CA ASN A 345 -3.19 13.22 5.40
C ASN A 345 -2.70 12.47 4.15
N ASP A 346 -1.73 13.02 3.43
CA ASP A 346 -1.21 12.45 2.17
C ASP A 346 -0.25 11.29 2.36
N PHE A 347 0.34 11.13 3.56
CA PHE A 347 1.29 10.06 3.90
C PHE A 347 1.05 9.55 5.32
N SER A 348 -0.21 9.38 5.64
CA SER A 348 -0.71 9.02 6.98
C SER A 348 -0.20 7.68 7.49
N ASP A 349 0.27 6.81 6.61
CA ASP A 349 0.94 5.56 6.97
C ASP A 349 2.23 5.77 7.79
N GLN A 350 2.83 6.97 7.73
CA GLN A 350 4.01 7.33 8.53
C GLN A 350 3.67 8.05 9.84
N SER A 351 2.40 8.26 10.14
CA SER A 351 1.97 8.85 11.41
C SER A 351 2.42 8.03 12.61
N MET A 352 2.40 6.68 12.49
CA MET A 352 2.88 5.77 13.52
C MET A 352 4.39 5.88 13.72
N THR A 353 5.16 6.01 12.61
CA THR A 353 6.61 6.17 12.66
C THR A 353 6.98 7.50 13.33
N LEU A 354 6.30 8.60 12.94
CA LEU A 354 6.52 9.91 13.59
C LEU A 354 6.14 9.86 15.07
N ALA A 355 4.99 9.26 15.40
CA ALA A 355 4.54 9.16 16.79
C ALA A 355 5.52 8.35 17.66
N ALA A 356 6.12 7.29 17.11
CA ALA A 356 7.08 6.43 17.81
C ALA A 356 8.41 7.14 18.11
N ILE A 357 8.81 8.12 17.27
CA ILE A 357 10.06 8.90 17.48
C ILE A 357 9.82 10.26 18.14
N ALA A 358 8.58 10.73 18.19
CA ALA A 358 8.22 12.03 18.77
C ALA A 358 8.66 12.23 20.25
N PRO A 359 8.63 11.19 21.12
CA PRO A 359 9.10 11.36 22.51
C PRO A 359 10.56 11.85 22.62
N PHE A 360 11.41 11.59 21.65
CA PHE A 360 12.80 12.01 21.62
C PHE A 360 13.00 13.46 21.16
N ALA A 361 11.96 14.12 20.63
CA ALA A 361 12.01 15.51 20.22
C ALA A 361 11.79 16.43 21.42
N GLN A 362 12.57 17.53 21.53
CA GLN A 362 12.48 18.47 22.66
C GLN A 362 11.27 19.42 22.51
N GLY A 363 10.09 18.95 22.88
CA GLY A 363 8.83 19.69 22.84
C GLY A 363 7.64 18.81 22.43
N THR A 364 6.53 19.41 22.07
CA THR A 364 5.32 18.68 21.65
C THR A 364 5.26 18.57 20.14
N THR A 365 5.21 17.33 19.62
CA THR A 365 4.93 17.05 18.22
C THR A 365 3.42 16.94 18.02
N ARG A 366 2.90 17.57 16.94
CA ARG A 366 1.49 17.52 16.54
C ARG A 366 1.37 16.92 15.13
N ILE A 367 0.49 15.95 14.98
CA ILE A 367 0.20 15.28 13.72
C ILE A 367 -1.26 15.54 13.39
N HIS A 368 -1.50 16.32 12.32
CA HIS A 368 -2.84 16.75 11.93
C HIS A 368 -3.47 15.83 10.89
N ASN A 369 -4.81 15.88 10.85
CA ASN A 369 -5.62 15.37 9.75
C ASN A 369 -5.44 13.87 9.48
N VAL A 370 -5.39 13.08 10.55
CA VAL A 370 -5.17 11.62 10.49
C VAL A 370 -6.35 10.78 10.97
N GLY A 371 -7.53 11.37 11.22
CA GLY A 371 -8.70 10.63 11.75
C GLY A 371 -9.11 9.40 10.94
N HIS A 372 -8.90 9.42 9.63
CA HIS A 372 -9.20 8.29 8.74
C HIS A 372 -8.38 7.02 9.01
N ILE A 373 -7.23 7.12 9.74
CA ILE A 373 -6.42 5.93 10.05
C ILE A 373 -7.05 5.03 11.12
N ARG A 374 -8.14 5.46 11.76
CA ARG A 374 -8.93 4.61 12.67
C ARG A 374 -9.60 3.44 11.95
N LEU A 375 -9.86 3.57 10.65
CA LEU A 375 -10.58 2.59 9.83
C LEU A 375 -9.65 1.74 8.96
N GLN A 376 -8.36 1.64 9.31
CA GLN A 376 -7.39 0.87 8.55
C GLN A 376 -7.20 -0.56 9.11
N GLU A 377 -5.97 -1.04 9.24
CA GLU A 377 -5.67 -2.39 9.73
C GLU A 377 -6.10 -2.57 11.20
N SER A 378 -6.00 -1.49 11.97
CA SER A 378 -6.44 -1.34 13.35
C SER A 378 -6.98 0.09 13.54
N ASP A 379 -7.58 0.41 14.69
CA ASP A 379 -7.70 1.82 15.10
C ASP A 379 -6.31 2.32 15.47
N ARG A 380 -5.59 2.85 14.45
CA ARG A 380 -4.18 3.25 14.56
C ARG A 380 -3.96 4.40 15.53
N ILE A 381 -4.94 5.28 15.70
CA ILE A 381 -4.85 6.37 16.69
C ILE A 381 -4.86 5.77 18.09
N GLU A 382 -5.85 4.94 18.40
CA GLU A 382 -5.93 4.32 19.73
C GLU A 382 -4.75 3.38 20.01
N ALA A 383 -4.28 2.66 19.00
CA ALA A 383 -3.12 1.78 19.11
C ALA A 383 -1.83 2.56 19.44
N VAL A 384 -1.59 3.70 18.78
CA VAL A 384 -0.46 4.60 19.05
C VAL A 384 -0.55 5.15 20.47
N LEU A 385 -1.70 5.71 20.86
CA LEU A 385 -1.87 6.31 22.18
C LEU A 385 -1.74 5.26 23.31
N THR A 386 -2.27 4.05 23.09
CA THR A 386 -2.12 2.95 24.05
C THR A 386 -0.65 2.62 24.29
N ASN A 387 0.15 2.49 23.23
CA ASN A 387 1.55 2.15 23.34
C ASN A 387 2.40 3.31 23.93
N LEU A 388 2.13 4.55 23.56
CA LEU A 388 2.82 5.72 24.14
C LEU A 388 2.54 5.86 25.63
N ARG A 389 1.28 5.68 26.05
CA ARG A 389 0.90 5.71 27.47
C ARG A 389 1.53 4.55 28.26
N ALA A 390 1.64 3.34 27.65
CA ALA A 390 2.35 2.22 28.26
C ALA A 390 3.82 2.53 28.54
N MET A 391 4.45 3.37 27.71
CA MET A 391 5.82 3.88 27.89
C MET A 391 5.89 5.13 28.77
N ASN A 392 4.80 5.51 29.44
CA ASN A 392 4.68 6.73 30.28
C ASN A 392 4.94 8.04 29.51
N ILE A 393 4.50 8.11 28.25
CA ILE A 393 4.56 9.31 27.41
C ILE A 393 3.22 10.02 27.41
N GLU A 394 3.21 11.31 27.71
CA GLU A 394 2.02 12.16 27.62
C GLU A 394 1.62 12.35 26.16
N CYS A 395 0.40 11.97 25.83
CA CYS A 395 -0.15 12.03 24.46
C CYS A 395 -1.67 12.03 24.48
N GLY A 396 -2.28 12.50 23.41
CA GLY A 396 -3.71 12.51 23.25
C GLY A 396 -4.15 12.92 21.84
N THR A 397 -5.45 13.04 21.66
CA THR A 397 -6.05 13.57 20.43
C THR A 397 -6.40 15.04 20.59
N PHE A 398 -6.53 15.71 19.45
CA PHE A 398 -7.13 17.05 19.35
C PHE A 398 -7.94 17.12 18.06
N THR A 399 -8.83 18.09 17.98
CA THR A 399 -9.60 18.39 16.77
C THR A 399 -9.35 19.84 16.38
N GLU A 400 -9.00 20.07 15.12
CA GLU A 400 -8.80 21.39 14.54
C GLU A 400 -9.49 21.43 13.18
N ASP A 401 -10.31 22.44 12.93
CA ASP A 401 -11.16 22.57 11.73
C ASP A 401 -11.95 21.29 11.40
N GLY A 402 -12.48 20.62 12.43
CA GLY A 402 -13.25 19.37 12.29
C GLY A 402 -12.42 18.13 11.95
N LYS A 403 -11.09 18.25 11.88
CA LYS A 403 -10.16 17.17 11.56
C LYS A 403 -9.44 16.69 12.80
N GLU A 404 -9.41 15.37 12.99
CA GLU A 404 -8.73 14.75 14.14
C GLU A 404 -7.23 14.66 13.91
N GLY A 405 -6.48 14.99 14.97
CA GLY A 405 -5.03 14.85 15.06
C GLY A 405 -4.59 14.24 16.38
N ILE A 406 -3.29 13.96 16.51
CA ILE A 406 -2.66 13.47 17.74
C ILE A 406 -1.51 14.39 18.15
N TYR A 407 -1.33 14.57 19.47
CA TYR A 407 -0.17 15.24 20.02
C TYR A 407 0.63 14.28 20.90
N ILE A 408 1.94 14.44 20.90
CA ILE A 408 2.89 13.66 21.69
C ILE A 408 3.90 14.60 22.31
N CYS A 409 4.00 14.56 23.64
CA CYS A 409 4.96 15.36 24.39
C CYS A 409 6.34 14.69 24.44
N HIS A 410 7.37 15.51 24.61
CA HIS A 410 8.71 15.02 24.95
C HIS A 410 8.67 14.18 26.22
N GLY A 411 9.46 13.10 26.24
CA GLY A 411 9.60 12.25 27.43
C GLY A 411 10.63 11.16 27.21
N ILE A 412 10.97 10.46 28.26
CA ILE A 412 11.88 9.31 28.23
C ILE A 412 11.02 8.05 28.25
N PRO A 413 10.91 7.32 27.12
CA PRO A 413 10.08 6.10 27.06
C PRO A 413 10.57 5.09 28.10
N GLN A 414 9.63 4.60 28.92
CA GLN A 414 9.88 3.58 29.94
C GLN A 414 9.72 2.17 29.33
N PRO A 415 10.32 1.14 29.94
CA PRO A 415 10.14 -0.25 29.51
C PRO A 415 8.67 -0.62 29.37
N ALA A 416 8.30 -1.20 28.22
CA ALA A 416 6.90 -1.53 27.94
C ALA A 416 6.77 -2.68 26.95
N HIS A 417 5.64 -3.37 27.06
CA HIS A 417 5.15 -4.30 26.05
C HIS A 417 4.30 -3.55 25.03
N ILE A 418 4.73 -3.57 23.79
CA ILE A 418 4.07 -2.90 22.66
C ILE A 418 3.03 -3.85 22.05
N LYS A 419 1.77 -3.47 22.14
CA LYS A 419 0.66 -4.17 21.49
C LYS A 419 0.61 -3.81 20.03
N THR A 420 0.76 -4.78 19.16
CA THR A 420 0.76 -4.54 17.70
C THR A 420 -0.64 -4.44 17.11
N PHE A 421 -1.67 -4.99 17.76
CA PHE A 421 -3.04 -5.06 17.24
C PHE A 421 -3.11 -5.69 15.84
N ASP A 422 -2.23 -6.68 15.57
CA ASP A 422 -2.02 -7.31 14.26
C ASP A 422 -1.69 -6.31 13.13
N ASP A 423 -1.19 -5.13 13.49
CA ASP A 423 -0.74 -4.11 12.55
C ASP A 423 0.79 -4.07 12.48
N HIS A 424 1.32 -4.45 11.33
CA HIS A 424 2.76 -4.47 11.05
C HIS A 424 3.43 -3.11 11.26
N ARG A 425 2.70 -1.99 11.02
CA ARG A 425 3.25 -0.64 11.21
C ARG A 425 3.47 -0.32 12.68
N MET A 426 2.60 -0.81 13.58
CA MET A 426 2.84 -0.69 15.04
C MET A 426 4.11 -1.43 15.43
N ALA A 427 4.29 -2.67 14.98
CA ALA A 427 5.46 -3.46 15.29
C ALA A 427 6.77 -2.76 14.84
N MET A 428 6.81 -2.33 13.58
CA MET A 428 8.02 -1.73 12.99
C MET A 428 8.31 -0.34 13.55
N ALA A 429 7.28 0.52 13.73
CA ALA A 429 7.46 1.87 14.25
C ALA A 429 7.97 1.87 15.68
N PHE A 430 7.36 1.08 16.57
CA PHE A 430 7.78 1.04 17.98
C PHE A 430 9.06 0.20 18.20
N ALA A 431 9.45 -0.66 17.25
CA ALA A 431 10.79 -1.23 17.26
C ALA A 431 11.85 -0.13 17.10
N VAL A 432 11.58 0.93 16.32
CA VAL A 432 12.49 2.08 16.23
C VAL A 432 12.63 2.81 17.57
N THR A 433 11.54 2.97 18.34
CA THR A 433 11.61 3.51 19.72
C THR A 433 12.56 2.69 20.58
N GLY A 434 12.50 1.36 20.48
CA GLY A 434 13.36 0.45 21.26
C GLY A 434 14.84 0.54 20.92
N LEU A 435 15.22 1.09 19.75
CA LEU A 435 16.63 1.34 19.43
C LEU A 435 17.25 2.46 20.30
N ALA A 436 16.43 3.38 20.81
CA ALA A 436 16.87 4.51 21.63
C ALA A 436 16.39 4.42 23.10
N ALA A 437 15.49 3.48 23.43
CA ALA A 437 14.94 3.26 24.78
C ALA A 437 15.13 1.81 25.24
N ASP A 438 15.34 1.60 26.54
CA ASP A 438 15.53 0.27 27.11
C ASP A 438 14.20 -0.44 27.37
N GLY A 439 14.19 -1.77 27.24
CA GLY A 439 13.10 -2.62 27.72
C GLY A 439 11.83 -2.59 26.86
N ILE A 440 11.93 -2.20 25.59
CA ILE A 440 10.83 -2.27 24.64
C ILE A 440 10.69 -3.69 24.09
N VAL A 441 9.51 -4.26 24.23
CA VAL A 441 9.16 -5.62 23.80
C VAL A 441 7.98 -5.55 22.83
N ILE A 442 8.17 -6.04 21.62
CA ILE A 442 7.11 -6.07 20.59
C ILE A 442 6.31 -7.39 20.74
N GLU A 443 5.02 -7.29 20.98
CA GLU A 443 4.10 -8.43 20.96
C GLU A 443 3.73 -8.78 19.52
N ASN A 444 3.60 -10.08 19.21
CA ASN A 444 3.26 -10.60 17.89
C ASN A 444 4.09 -9.95 16.76
N PRO A 445 5.44 -10.08 16.75
CA PRO A 445 6.30 -9.51 15.70
C PRO A 445 6.01 -10.10 14.31
N MET A 446 5.38 -11.28 14.25
CA MET A 446 5.03 -11.96 13.01
C MET A 446 4.01 -11.22 12.15
N CYS A 447 3.28 -10.25 12.70
CA CYS A 447 2.40 -9.39 11.91
C CYS A 447 3.15 -8.61 10.80
N CYS A 448 4.48 -8.47 10.91
CA CYS A 448 5.33 -7.85 9.87
C CYS A 448 5.36 -8.65 8.56
N ARG A 449 5.02 -9.96 8.56
CA ARG A 449 4.93 -10.79 7.35
C ARG A 449 4.00 -10.20 6.28
N LYS A 450 3.09 -9.35 6.70
CA LYS A 450 2.16 -8.66 5.80
C LYS A 450 2.85 -7.75 4.79
N THR A 451 4.04 -7.21 5.10
CA THR A 451 4.74 -6.25 4.23
C THR A 451 6.25 -6.37 4.24
N PHE A 452 6.86 -6.79 5.35
CA PHE A 452 8.31 -6.90 5.48
C PHE A 452 8.66 -8.09 6.38
N GLU A 453 8.58 -9.27 5.79
CA GLU A 453 8.65 -10.56 6.49
C GLU A 453 9.86 -10.70 7.42
N ASN A 454 11.04 -10.28 6.95
CA ASN A 454 12.31 -10.37 7.70
C ASN A 454 12.75 -9.01 8.31
N PHE A 455 11.80 -8.13 8.66
CA PHE A 455 12.13 -6.81 9.22
C PHE A 455 13.06 -6.88 10.43
N PHE A 456 12.78 -7.76 11.37
CA PHE A 456 13.57 -7.88 12.60
C PHE A 456 14.97 -8.46 12.35
N ASP A 457 15.14 -9.33 11.37
CA ASP A 457 16.45 -9.84 10.96
C ASP A 457 17.31 -8.73 10.35
N VAL A 458 16.71 -7.89 9.50
CA VAL A 458 17.38 -6.72 8.92
C VAL A 458 17.74 -5.71 10.02
N LEU A 459 16.84 -5.48 10.98
CA LEU A 459 17.09 -4.60 12.12
C LEU A 459 18.26 -5.10 12.98
N GLU A 460 18.32 -6.39 13.28
CA GLU A 460 19.43 -7.01 14.01
C GLU A 460 20.75 -6.93 13.23
N ALA A 461 20.70 -7.13 11.92
CA ALA A 461 21.89 -7.01 11.07
C ALA A 461 22.44 -5.57 11.07
N VAL A 462 21.57 -4.57 11.13
CA VAL A 462 21.95 -3.16 11.26
C VAL A 462 22.62 -2.90 12.62
N LEU A 463 22.07 -3.43 13.70
CA LEU A 463 22.64 -3.31 15.06
C LEU A 463 23.97 -4.04 15.24
N SER A 464 24.14 -5.17 14.54
CA SER A 464 25.34 -6.00 14.70
C SER A 464 26.59 -5.48 13.97
N LYS A 465 26.40 -4.56 13.02
CA LYS A 465 27.48 -3.92 12.26
C LYS A 465 28.07 -2.68 12.98
N ASN A 466 27.46 -2.25 14.08
CA ASN A 466 27.78 -1.09 14.89
C ASN A 466 28.07 -1.51 16.33
#